data_71da7666255f0df6bb66298de50a790e
#
_entry.id   71da7666255f0df6bb66298de50a790e
#
_cell.length_a   1.000
_cell.length_b   1.000
_cell.length_c   1.000
_cell.angle_alpha   90.00
_cell.angle_beta   90.00
_cell.angle_gamma   90.00
#
_symmetry.space_group_name_H-M   'P 1'
#
loop_
_entity.id
_entity.type
_entity.pdbx_description
1 polymer ?
#
loop_
_entity_poly.entity_id
_entity_poly.type
_entity_poly.pdbx_seq_one_letter_code
_entity_poly.pdbx_strand_id
1 'polypeptide(L)'
;VESLRNSDCWYIKSCNEDCGRCVTYTQLKWQMDNSGLYLSQQKPIELFIDEQNSVDRQAYKALGKIRNHITEFVDEHRNLYICSREVGNGKTSWAIKMLHTYFHYRAKGNYENLLGMFVNTTDLLLRFKDFNNPVSQKYKDDLENVDLVVFDDIAVTSNISQYDYTQLFNIINKRNMAQKSTIYTSNITEYSELEKLLGPRLATRIYDSSEVIELKGAGRR
;
A
#
# COMPACT_ATOMS: atom_id res chain seq x y z
N VAL A 1 9.26 3.97 -36.78
CA VAL A 1 9.83 4.15 -35.43
C VAL A 1 9.02 5.18 -34.62
N GLU A 2 8.44 6.22 -35.24
CA GLU A 2 7.55 7.19 -34.57
C GLU A 2 6.28 6.57 -33.95
N SER A 3 5.82 5.41 -34.46
CA SER A 3 4.58 4.74 -34.01
C SER A 3 4.71 4.04 -32.65
N LEU A 4 5.91 3.94 -32.06
CA LEU A 4 6.15 3.27 -30.76
C LEU A 4 6.26 4.24 -29.59
N ARG A 5 6.26 5.55 -29.82
CA ARG A 5 6.30 6.54 -28.74
C ARG A 5 4.92 6.66 -28.09
N ASN A 6 4.77 6.10 -26.91
CA ASN A 6 3.57 6.30 -26.12
C ASN A 6 3.63 7.69 -25.44
N SER A 7 2.72 8.60 -25.82
CA SER A 7 2.63 9.95 -25.26
C SER A 7 2.45 9.97 -23.75
N ASP A 8 1.88 8.91 -23.18
CA ASP A 8 1.60 8.78 -21.75
C ASP A 8 2.75 8.17 -20.96
N CYS A 9 3.84 7.81 -21.64
CA CYS A 9 5.00 7.19 -20.99
C CYS A 9 5.68 8.16 -20.01
N TRP A 10 5.88 7.73 -18.78
CA TRP A 10 6.56 8.53 -17.74
C TRP A 10 8.01 8.90 -18.09
N TYR A 11 8.62 8.16 -19.02
CA TYR A 11 9.98 8.39 -19.49
C TYR A 11 10.01 9.22 -20.78
N ILE A 12 8.90 9.79 -21.22
CA ILE A 12 8.77 10.49 -22.51
C ILE A 12 9.82 11.59 -22.70
N LYS A 13 10.17 12.33 -21.64
CA LYS A 13 11.18 13.39 -21.67
C LYS A 13 12.59 12.89 -21.97
N SER A 14 12.90 11.63 -21.66
CA SER A 14 14.19 10.98 -21.92
C SER A 14 14.08 9.87 -22.96
N CYS A 15 12.98 9.85 -23.72
CA CYS A 15 12.72 8.85 -24.74
C CYS A 15 13.50 9.16 -26.01
N ASN A 16 14.33 8.20 -26.42
CA ASN A 16 15.04 8.19 -27.70
C ASN A 16 14.98 6.77 -28.28
N GLU A 17 15.61 6.54 -29.43
CA GLU A 17 15.62 5.22 -30.10
C GLU A 17 16.25 4.12 -29.25
N ASP A 18 17.19 4.48 -28.36
CA ASP A 18 17.92 3.56 -27.49
C ASP A 18 17.27 3.42 -26.09
N CYS A 19 16.13 4.07 -25.83
CA CYS A 19 15.55 4.15 -24.49
C CYS A 19 15.25 2.77 -23.86
N GLY A 20 14.76 1.80 -24.64
CA GLY A 20 14.51 0.42 -24.21
C GLY A 20 13.50 0.24 -23.06
N ARG A 21 12.88 1.33 -22.56
CA ARG A 21 12.02 1.33 -21.34
C ARG A 21 10.55 1.05 -21.60
N CYS A 22 10.15 0.83 -22.84
CA CYS A 22 8.74 0.63 -23.19
C CYS A 22 8.15 -0.61 -22.50
N VAL A 23 8.90 -1.71 -22.46
CA VAL A 23 8.46 -2.94 -21.79
C VAL A 23 8.26 -2.68 -20.28
N THR A 24 9.25 -2.06 -19.64
CA THR A 24 9.16 -1.70 -18.20
C THR A 24 7.98 -0.78 -17.92
N TYR A 25 7.75 0.22 -18.76
CA TYR A 25 6.60 1.11 -18.62
C TYR A 25 5.28 0.36 -18.75
N THR A 26 5.14 -0.52 -19.75
CA THR A 26 3.92 -1.29 -19.97
C THR A 26 3.63 -2.21 -18.78
N GLN A 27 4.64 -2.87 -18.24
CA GLN A 27 4.50 -3.72 -17.06
C GLN A 27 4.12 -2.93 -15.82
N LEU A 28 4.79 -1.80 -15.57
CA LEU A 28 4.46 -0.91 -14.46
C LEU A 28 3.02 -0.37 -14.59
N LYS A 29 2.63 0.06 -15.78
CA LYS A 29 1.29 0.57 -16.05
C LYS A 29 0.25 -0.51 -15.78
N TRP A 30 0.49 -1.74 -16.22
CA TRP A 30 -0.40 -2.86 -15.96
C TRP A 30 -0.55 -3.14 -14.45
N GLN A 31 0.55 -3.14 -13.68
CA GLN A 31 0.52 -3.29 -12.22
C GLN A 31 -0.32 -2.17 -11.58
N MET A 32 -0.10 -0.92 -11.96
CA MET A 32 -0.82 0.23 -11.43
C MET A 32 -2.33 0.16 -11.73
N ASP A 33 -2.70 -0.19 -12.98
CA ASP A 33 -4.09 -0.26 -13.42
C ASP A 33 -4.88 -1.37 -12.71
N ASN A 34 -4.20 -2.46 -12.31
CA ASN A 34 -4.83 -3.62 -11.67
C ASN A 34 -4.69 -3.65 -10.14
N SER A 35 -3.91 -2.74 -9.56
CA SER A 35 -3.60 -2.73 -8.12
C SER A 35 -4.64 -2.06 -7.23
N GLY A 36 -5.72 -1.50 -7.79
CA GLY A 36 -6.71 -0.74 -7.02
C GLY A 36 -6.33 0.72 -6.74
N LEU A 37 -5.20 1.21 -7.26
CA LEU A 37 -4.81 2.61 -7.20
C LEU A 37 -5.75 3.48 -8.05
N TYR A 38 -6.22 4.59 -7.50
CA TYR A 38 -6.95 5.59 -8.28
C TYR A 38 -6.02 6.25 -9.33
N LEU A 39 -6.57 6.74 -10.44
CA LEU A 39 -5.78 7.37 -11.51
C LEU A 39 -4.85 8.49 -11.01
N SER A 40 -5.30 9.28 -10.04
CA SER A 40 -4.47 10.32 -9.41
C SER A 40 -3.30 9.76 -8.61
N GLN A 41 -3.45 8.56 -8.06
CA GLN A 41 -2.45 7.87 -7.25
C GLN A 41 -1.44 7.07 -8.10
N GLN A 42 -1.74 6.82 -9.36
CA GLN A 42 -0.83 6.13 -10.30
C GLN A 42 0.31 7.04 -10.78
N LYS A 43 0.17 8.37 -10.62
CA LYS A 43 1.22 9.32 -10.96
C LYS A 43 2.37 9.26 -9.95
N PRO A 44 3.60 9.60 -10.37
CA PRO A 44 4.72 9.73 -9.43
C PRO A 44 4.37 10.65 -8.26
N ILE A 45 4.52 10.15 -7.04
CA ILE A 45 4.27 10.92 -5.83
C ILE A 45 5.58 11.58 -5.39
N GLU A 46 5.57 12.89 -5.27
CA GLU A 46 6.65 13.65 -4.64
C GLU A 46 6.34 13.78 -3.15
N LEU A 47 7.27 13.32 -2.32
CA LEU A 47 7.17 13.45 -0.87
C LEU A 47 7.92 14.71 -0.46
N PHE A 48 7.21 15.67 0.10
CA PHE A 48 7.84 16.83 0.73
C PHE A 48 8.35 16.44 2.13
N ILE A 49 9.66 16.28 2.23
CA ILE A 49 10.34 15.93 3.47
C ILE A 49 11.15 17.14 3.90
N ASP A 50 10.74 17.80 4.98
CA ASP A 50 11.55 18.81 5.65
C ASP A 50 12.46 18.13 6.67
N GLU A 51 13.61 17.67 6.23
CA GLU A 51 14.54 16.91 7.06
C GLU A 51 15.23 17.77 8.12
N GLN A 52 15.26 19.08 7.97
CA GLN A 52 16.04 19.96 8.85
C GLN A 52 15.28 20.37 10.11
N ASN A 53 13.96 20.62 9.99
CA ASN A 53 13.14 21.16 11.07
C ASN A 53 11.94 20.29 11.44
N SER A 54 11.84 19.05 10.93
CA SER A 54 10.69 18.19 11.15
C SER A 54 10.83 17.37 12.42
N VAL A 55 9.78 17.34 13.22
CA VAL A 55 9.64 16.40 14.34
C VAL A 55 9.64 14.93 13.86
N ASP A 56 9.37 14.71 12.57
CA ASP A 56 9.30 13.40 11.93
C ASP A 56 10.61 12.97 11.27
N ARG A 57 11.72 13.67 11.52
CA ARG A 57 13.00 13.36 10.87
C ARG A 57 13.42 11.90 11.00
N GLN A 58 13.25 11.30 12.18
CA GLN A 58 13.59 9.89 12.40
C GLN A 58 12.61 8.96 11.68
N ALA A 59 11.31 9.27 11.73
CA ALA A 59 10.28 8.53 11.01
C ALA A 59 10.52 8.56 9.49
N TYR A 60 10.84 9.73 8.92
CA TYR A 60 11.16 9.84 7.49
C TYR A 60 12.40 9.06 7.08
N LYS A 61 13.43 9.03 7.94
CA LYS A 61 14.63 8.20 7.70
C LYS A 61 14.29 6.72 7.70
N ALA A 62 13.48 6.27 8.67
CA ALA A 62 13.04 4.87 8.74
C ALA A 62 12.18 4.49 7.53
N LEU A 63 11.17 5.30 7.19
CA LEU A 63 10.34 5.09 6.00
C LEU A 63 11.16 5.12 4.70
N GLY A 64 12.12 6.03 4.60
CA GLY A 64 13.05 6.11 3.46
C GLY A 64 13.93 4.87 3.32
N LYS A 65 14.42 4.32 4.44
CA LYS A 65 15.18 3.08 4.47
C LYS A 65 14.33 1.90 3.98
N ILE A 66 13.12 1.73 4.54
CA ILE A 66 12.19 0.67 4.10
C ILE A 66 11.88 0.81 2.61
N ARG A 67 11.55 2.01 2.14
CA ARG A 67 11.27 2.25 0.71
C ARG A 67 12.43 1.86 -0.19
N ASN A 68 13.65 2.22 0.18
CA ASN A 68 14.84 1.94 -0.64
C ASN A 68 15.16 0.43 -0.68
N HIS A 69 14.75 -0.33 0.32
CA HIS A 69 14.91 -1.79 0.46
C HIS A 69 13.57 -2.52 0.45
N ILE A 70 12.59 -2.01 -0.30
CA ILE A 70 11.21 -2.52 -0.26
C ILE A 70 11.11 -3.97 -0.74
N THR A 71 11.97 -4.40 -1.65
CA THR A 71 12.01 -5.80 -2.11
C THR A 71 12.47 -6.73 -1.00
N GLU A 72 13.52 -6.36 -0.28
CA GLU A 72 14.01 -7.09 0.88
C GLU A 72 12.95 -7.14 2.00
N PHE A 73 12.30 -5.99 2.26
CA PHE A 73 11.20 -5.90 3.23
C PHE A 73 10.07 -6.89 2.91
N VAL A 74 9.71 -7.03 1.63
CA VAL A 74 8.67 -7.97 1.18
C VAL A 74 9.17 -9.41 1.23
N ASP A 75 10.40 -9.68 0.80
CA ASP A 75 11.01 -11.00 0.81
C ASP A 75 11.26 -11.52 2.26
N GLU A 76 11.43 -10.62 3.23
CA GLU A 76 11.52 -10.92 4.67
C GLU A 76 10.15 -11.02 5.36
N HIS A 77 9.05 -10.89 4.61
CA HIS A 77 7.67 -11.03 5.10
C HIS A 77 7.30 -10.03 6.22
N ARG A 78 7.87 -8.83 6.16
CA ARG A 78 7.67 -7.80 7.16
C ARG A 78 6.36 -7.04 6.92
N ASN A 79 5.78 -6.54 8.00
CA ASN A 79 4.63 -5.63 7.96
C ASN A 79 5.01 -4.26 8.52
N LEU A 80 4.30 -3.23 8.07
CA LEU A 80 4.50 -1.85 8.47
C LEU A 80 3.16 -1.21 8.87
N TYR A 81 3.16 -0.51 10.00
CA TYR A 81 2.03 0.28 10.47
C TYR A 81 2.43 1.75 10.53
N ILE A 82 1.95 2.56 9.57
CA ILE A 82 2.19 4.00 9.52
C ILE A 82 1.01 4.71 10.15
N CYS A 83 1.23 5.34 11.28
CA CYS A 83 0.16 5.99 12.01
C CYS A 83 0.42 7.47 12.28
N SER A 84 -0.65 8.21 12.55
CA SER A 84 -0.61 9.60 12.99
C SER A 84 -1.98 10.06 13.40
N ARG A 85 -2.08 10.84 14.46
CA ARG A 85 -3.31 11.53 14.83
C ARG A 85 -3.65 12.68 13.87
N GLU A 86 -2.65 13.23 13.21
CA GLU A 86 -2.81 14.33 12.27
C GLU A 86 -3.24 13.84 10.89
N VAL A 87 -4.20 14.54 10.30
CA VAL A 87 -4.70 14.30 8.95
C VAL A 87 -3.83 15.04 7.93
N GLY A 88 -3.52 14.40 6.79
CA GLY A 88 -2.81 15.07 5.69
C GLY A 88 -1.29 15.17 5.88
N ASN A 89 -0.69 14.44 6.82
CA ASN A 89 0.75 14.41 7.04
C ASN A 89 1.53 13.37 6.21
N GLY A 90 0.85 12.71 5.27
CA GLY A 90 1.52 11.91 4.26
C GLY A 90 1.53 10.39 4.48
N LYS A 91 0.82 9.82 5.48
CA LYS A 91 0.73 8.37 5.70
C LYS A 91 0.42 7.59 4.42
N THR A 92 -0.71 7.90 3.79
CA THR A 92 -1.15 7.29 2.53
C THR A 92 -0.14 7.52 1.41
N SER A 93 0.45 8.71 1.31
CA SER A 93 1.45 9.04 0.29
C SER A 93 2.72 8.18 0.43
N TRP A 94 3.18 7.93 1.66
CA TRP A 94 4.29 7.03 1.94
C TRP A 94 3.96 5.59 1.53
N ALA A 95 2.79 5.09 1.92
CA ALA A 95 2.36 3.74 1.61
C ALA A 95 2.26 3.51 0.08
N ILE A 96 1.63 4.44 -0.65
CA ILE A 96 1.54 4.40 -2.11
C ILE A 96 2.94 4.48 -2.74
N LYS A 97 3.81 5.37 -2.24
CA LYS A 97 5.19 5.48 -2.75
C LYS A 97 5.99 4.19 -2.58
N MET A 98 5.79 3.48 -1.47
CA MET A 98 6.40 2.15 -1.26
C MET A 98 5.88 1.13 -2.26
N LEU A 99 4.55 1.08 -2.49
CA LEU A 99 3.95 0.19 -3.47
C LEU A 99 4.46 0.47 -4.89
N HIS A 100 4.53 1.75 -5.30
CA HIS A 100 5.13 2.15 -6.58
C HIS A 100 6.60 1.71 -6.69
N THR A 101 7.36 1.89 -5.60
CA THR A 101 8.78 1.51 -5.59
C THR A 101 8.92 0.00 -5.72
N TYR A 102 8.07 -0.78 -5.04
CA TYR A 102 8.02 -2.23 -5.17
C TYR A 102 7.75 -2.68 -6.60
N PHE A 103 6.71 -2.13 -7.24
CA PHE A 103 6.43 -2.40 -8.65
C PHE A 103 7.61 -2.05 -9.55
N HIS A 104 8.25 -0.89 -9.32
CA HIS A 104 9.38 -0.44 -10.14
C HIS A 104 10.56 -1.44 -10.09
N TYR A 105 10.87 -1.98 -8.93
CA TYR A 105 11.95 -2.95 -8.79
C TYR A 105 11.55 -4.33 -9.32
N ARG A 106 10.34 -4.79 -9.07
CA ARG A 106 9.88 -6.11 -9.48
C ARG A 106 9.44 -6.19 -10.94
N ALA A 107 8.96 -5.12 -11.57
CA ALA A 107 8.57 -5.12 -12.99
C ALA A 107 9.73 -5.46 -13.94
N LYS A 108 10.97 -5.31 -13.52
CA LYS A 108 12.16 -5.72 -14.31
C LYS A 108 12.29 -7.25 -14.47
N GLY A 109 11.46 -8.03 -13.82
CA GLY A 109 11.52 -9.50 -13.78
C GLY A 109 10.51 -10.23 -14.65
N ASN A 110 9.82 -9.57 -15.60
CA ASN A 110 8.84 -10.24 -16.49
C ASN A 110 7.67 -10.92 -15.76
N TYR A 111 7.08 -10.24 -14.79
CA TYR A 111 5.97 -10.80 -14.00
C TYR A 111 4.63 -10.65 -14.73
N GLU A 112 3.95 -11.77 -14.96
CA GLU A 112 2.59 -11.82 -15.50
C GLU A 112 1.52 -11.68 -14.41
N ASN A 113 1.91 -11.82 -13.13
CA ASN A 113 1.00 -11.81 -12.00
C ASN A 113 0.94 -10.43 -11.33
N LEU A 114 -0.19 -10.12 -10.70
CA LEU A 114 -0.32 -8.94 -9.87
C LEU A 114 0.61 -9.07 -8.64
N LEU A 115 1.47 -8.06 -8.45
CA LEU A 115 2.50 -8.06 -7.41
C LEU A 115 2.01 -7.46 -6.09
N GLY A 116 1.07 -6.54 -6.16
CA GLY A 116 0.56 -5.87 -4.97
C GLY A 116 -0.73 -5.12 -5.21
N MET A 117 -1.40 -4.72 -4.11
CA MET A 117 -2.68 -4.03 -4.14
C MET A 117 -2.71 -2.85 -3.17
N PHE A 118 -3.44 -1.80 -3.55
CA PHE A 118 -3.87 -0.71 -2.69
C PHE A 118 -5.36 -0.85 -2.40
N VAL A 119 -5.72 -0.78 -1.15
CA VAL A 119 -7.09 -1.00 -0.69
C VAL A 119 -7.45 0.08 0.32
N ASN A 120 -8.41 0.95 -0.02
CA ASN A 120 -9.06 1.75 0.98
C ASN A 120 -9.99 0.85 1.80
N THR A 121 -9.84 0.86 3.13
CA THR A 121 -10.56 -0.08 4.00
C THR A 121 -12.06 0.14 3.94
N THR A 122 -12.54 1.37 3.81
CA THR A 122 -13.98 1.67 3.68
C THR A 122 -14.56 1.07 2.41
N ASP A 123 -13.87 1.22 1.28
CA ASP A 123 -14.29 0.67 -0.01
C ASP A 123 -14.29 -0.87 0.02
N LEU A 124 -13.32 -1.47 0.72
CA LEU A 124 -13.27 -2.92 0.92
C LEU A 124 -14.48 -3.43 1.69
N LEU A 125 -14.87 -2.77 2.79
CA LEU A 125 -16.03 -3.15 3.58
C LEU A 125 -17.35 -3.08 2.76
N LEU A 126 -17.45 -2.11 1.85
CA LEU A 126 -18.57 -2.04 0.91
C LEU A 126 -18.58 -3.20 -0.07
N ARG A 127 -17.41 -3.64 -0.56
CA ARG A 127 -17.25 -4.78 -1.47
C ARG A 127 -17.56 -6.13 -0.82
N PHE A 128 -17.41 -6.26 0.49
CA PHE A 128 -17.75 -7.50 1.21
C PHE A 128 -19.20 -7.94 1.00
N LYS A 129 -20.11 -7.00 0.74
CA LYS A 129 -21.52 -7.29 0.47
C LYS A 129 -21.76 -8.07 -0.83
N ASP A 130 -20.79 -8.00 -1.76
CA ASP A 130 -20.87 -8.58 -3.11
C ASP A 130 -19.92 -9.76 -3.33
N PHE A 131 -19.30 -10.32 -2.29
CA PHE A 131 -18.32 -11.42 -2.47
C PHE A 131 -18.89 -12.74 -3.03
N ASN A 132 -20.19 -12.83 -3.24
CA ASN A 132 -20.80 -13.95 -3.94
C ASN A 132 -20.67 -13.88 -5.49
N ASN A 133 -20.19 -12.76 -6.01
CA ASN A 133 -20.01 -12.55 -7.44
C ASN A 133 -18.56 -12.98 -7.83
N PRO A 134 -18.35 -13.64 -8.98
CA PRO A 134 -17.03 -14.14 -9.40
C PRO A 134 -15.94 -13.06 -9.48
N VAL A 135 -16.29 -11.82 -9.86
CA VAL A 135 -15.35 -10.70 -9.93
C VAL A 135 -14.86 -10.31 -8.53
N SER A 136 -15.78 -10.26 -7.57
CA SER A 136 -15.45 -9.96 -6.18
C SER A 136 -14.69 -11.10 -5.51
N GLN A 137 -14.95 -12.34 -5.91
CA GLN A 137 -14.19 -13.50 -5.43
C GLN A 137 -12.73 -13.43 -5.93
N LYS A 138 -12.52 -13.14 -7.22
CA LYS A 138 -11.19 -12.94 -7.79
C LYS A 138 -10.44 -11.81 -7.06
N TYR A 139 -11.11 -10.68 -6.80
CA TYR A 139 -10.52 -9.57 -6.04
C TYR A 139 -10.08 -10.00 -4.64
N LYS A 140 -10.87 -10.81 -3.94
CA LYS A 140 -10.52 -11.36 -2.64
C LYS A 140 -9.32 -12.30 -2.73
N ASP A 141 -9.31 -13.18 -3.73
CA ASP A 141 -8.20 -14.11 -3.95
C ASP A 141 -6.90 -13.35 -4.26
N ASP A 142 -6.96 -12.31 -5.09
CA ASP A 142 -5.82 -11.44 -5.37
C ASP A 142 -5.33 -10.76 -4.06
N LEU A 143 -6.26 -10.21 -3.26
CA LEU A 143 -5.95 -9.54 -2.00
C LEU A 143 -5.30 -10.49 -0.97
N GLU A 144 -5.69 -11.75 -0.93
CA GLU A 144 -5.11 -12.75 -0.04
C GLU A 144 -3.71 -13.21 -0.51
N ASN A 145 -3.42 -13.18 -1.82
CA ASN A 145 -2.26 -13.86 -2.41
C ASN A 145 -1.14 -12.94 -2.92
N VAL A 146 -1.42 -11.68 -3.30
CA VAL A 146 -0.36 -10.76 -3.76
C VAL A 146 0.70 -10.54 -2.68
N ASP A 147 1.93 -10.28 -3.09
CA ASP A 147 3.07 -10.19 -2.17
C ASP A 147 2.97 -9.00 -1.23
N LEU A 148 2.51 -7.85 -1.72
CA LEU A 148 2.39 -6.63 -0.92
C LEU A 148 0.98 -6.04 -1.01
N VAL A 149 0.34 -5.81 0.14
CA VAL A 149 -0.93 -5.06 0.21
C VAL A 149 -0.76 -3.82 1.06
N VAL A 150 -1.34 -2.72 0.59
CA VAL A 150 -1.55 -1.52 1.39
C VAL A 150 -3.01 -1.48 1.82
N PHE A 151 -3.29 -1.56 3.13
CA PHE A 151 -4.60 -1.23 3.70
C PHE A 151 -4.56 0.21 4.18
N ASP A 152 -5.23 1.09 3.43
CA ASP A 152 -5.29 2.51 3.76
C ASP A 152 -6.47 2.79 4.70
N ASP A 153 -6.20 3.63 5.71
CA ASP A 153 -7.14 4.03 6.74
C ASP A 153 -7.80 2.84 7.48
N ILE A 154 -6.98 1.87 7.94
CA ILE A 154 -7.48 0.76 8.76
C ILE A 154 -8.02 1.29 10.08
N ALA A 155 -9.19 1.09 10.49
CA ALA A 155 -9.83 1.61 11.71
C ALA A 155 -10.54 2.98 11.58
N VAL A 156 -10.93 3.40 10.36
CA VAL A 156 -11.74 4.62 10.17
C VAL A 156 -13.19 4.46 10.64
N THR A 157 -13.72 3.24 10.69
CA THR A 157 -15.13 3.00 11.02
C THR A 157 -15.30 2.46 12.44
N SER A 158 -16.01 3.23 13.29
CA SER A 158 -16.32 2.86 14.68
C SER A 158 -17.35 1.73 14.82
N ASN A 159 -18.02 1.31 13.74
CA ASN A 159 -19.09 0.30 13.77
C ASN A 159 -18.93 -0.68 12.59
N ILE A 160 -17.94 -1.56 12.69
CA ILE A 160 -17.80 -2.67 11.75
C ILE A 160 -18.84 -3.74 12.10
N SER A 161 -19.65 -4.20 11.12
CA SER A 161 -20.54 -5.32 11.34
C SER A 161 -19.76 -6.61 11.66
N GLN A 162 -20.38 -7.54 12.37
CA GLN A 162 -19.72 -8.84 12.68
C GLN A 162 -19.32 -9.59 11.42
N TYR A 163 -20.07 -9.44 10.34
CA TYR A 163 -19.72 -10.02 9.04
C TYR A 163 -18.47 -9.37 8.46
N ASP A 164 -18.43 -8.04 8.37
CA ASP A 164 -17.28 -7.28 7.84
C ASP A 164 -16.02 -7.54 8.67
N TYR A 165 -16.14 -7.56 9.99
CA TYR A 165 -15.07 -7.96 10.89
C TYR A 165 -14.51 -9.33 10.54
N THR A 166 -15.39 -10.32 10.36
CA THR A 166 -14.99 -11.69 10.04
C THR A 166 -14.26 -11.77 8.71
N GLN A 167 -14.74 -11.04 7.69
CA GLN A 167 -14.08 -11.01 6.38
C GLN A 167 -12.69 -10.35 6.47
N LEU A 168 -12.59 -9.19 7.12
CA LEU A 168 -11.33 -8.48 7.30
C LEU A 168 -10.33 -9.32 8.10
N PHE A 169 -10.77 -9.91 9.20
CA PHE A 169 -9.97 -10.82 10.01
C PHE A 169 -9.42 -12.00 9.19
N ASN A 170 -10.29 -12.65 8.39
CA ASN A 170 -9.89 -13.78 7.57
C ASN A 170 -8.82 -13.40 6.55
N ILE A 171 -8.97 -12.28 5.86
CA ILE A 171 -8.00 -11.79 4.87
C ILE A 171 -6.65 -11.51 5.54
N ILE A 172 -6.64 -10.71 6.61
CA ILE A 172 -5.39 -10.34 7.31
C ILE A 172 -4.73 -11.59 7.92
N ASN A 173 -5.52 -12.47 8.54
CA ASN A 173 -5.00 -13.70 9.11
C ASN A 173 -4.39 -14.64 8.05
N LYS A 174 -5.04 -14.81 6.90
CA LYS A 174 -4.51 -15.61 5.79
C LYS A 174 -3.21 -15.04 5.27
N ARG A 175 -3.13 -13.72 5.09
CA ARG A 175 -1.89 -13.05 4.67
C ARG A 175 -0.75 -13.28 5.64
N ASN A 176 -0.99 -13.10 6.95
CA ASN A 176 0.01 -13.36 7.98
C ASN A 176 0.47 -14.83 7.99
N MET A 177 -0.46 -15.77 7.87
CA MET A 177 -0.13 -17.21 7.80
C MET A 177 0.63 -17.58 6.52
N ALA A 178 0.33 -16.93 5.40
CA ALA A 178 1.02 -17.11 4.12
C ALA A 178 2.31 -16.27 4.01
N GLN A 179 2.72 -15.61 5.10
CA GLN A 179 3.91 -14.76 5.15
C GLN A 179 3.93 -13.70 4.04
N LYS A 180 2.79 -13.04 3.81
CA LYS A 180 2.64 -11.95 2.84
C LYS A 180 2.76 -10.60 3.54
N SER A 181 3.54 -9.70 2.97
CA SER A 181 3.78 -8.36 3.53
C SER A 181 2.60 -7.44 3.40
N THR A 182 2.37 -6.65 4.44
CA THR A 182 1.27 -5.70 4.50
C THR A 182 1.72 -4.36 5.08
N ILE A 183 1.30 -3.28 4.44
CA ILE A 183 1.45 -1.91 4.95
C ILE A 183 0.07 -1.41 5.36
N TYR A 184 -0.05 -0.98 6.61
CA TYR A 184 -1.26 -0.37 7.14
C TYR A 184 -1.05 1.11 7.33
N THR A 185 -2.05 1.93 7.02
CA THR A 185 -2.10 3.33 7.47
C THR A 185 -3.28 3.54 8.42
N SER A 186 -3.13 4.41 9.41
CA SER A 186 -4.17 4.67 10.40
C SER A 186 -4.04 6.04 11.07
N ASN A 187 -5.15 6.55 11.57
CA ASN A 187 -5.17 7.70 12.48
C ASN A 187 -5.05 7.27 13.97
N ILE A 188 -4.99 5.97 14.23
CA ILE A 188 -4.83 5.41 15.58
C ILE A 188 -3.35 5.15 15.83
N THR A 189 -2.83 5.73 16.92
CA THR A 189 -1.41 5.60 17.28
C THR A 189 -1.17 4.59 18.40
N GLU A 190 -2.19 4.32 19.22
CA GLU A 190 -2.09 3.47 20.38
C GLU A 190 -2.74 2.10 20.16
N TYR A 191 -2.05 1.04 20.55
CA TYR A 191 -2.59 -0.33 20.51
C TYR A 191 -3.96 -0.44 21.20
N SER A 192 -4.11 0.16 22.39
CA SER A 192 -5.34 0.09 23.17
C SER A 192 -6.55 0.73 22.48
N GLU A 193 -6.34 1.76 21.66
CA GLU A 193 -7.39 2.37 20.85
C GLU A 193 -7.75 1.47 19.66
N LEU A 194 -6.74 0.90 19.00
CA LEU A 194 -6.93 -0.05 17.90
C LEU A 194 -7.70 -1.29 18.38
N GLU A 195 -7.31 -1.82 19.55
CA GLU A 195 -7.98 -2.95 20.18
C GLU A 195 -9.45 -2.67 20.50
N LYS A 196 -9.78 -1.49 21.01
CA LYS A 196 -11.18 -1.10 21.27
C LYS A 196 -12.02 -1.03 20.00
N LEU A 197 -11.42 -0.62 18.88
CA LEU A 197 -12.12 -0.47 17.59
C LEU A 197 -12.24 -1.79 16.82
N LEU A 198 -11.17 -2.56 16.75
CA LEU A 198 -11.07 -3.75 15.90
C LEU A 198 -11.11 -5.07 16.69
N GLY A 199 -11.18 -4.98 18.02
CA GLY A 199 -11.06 -6.15 18.88
C GLY A 199 -9.64 -6.71 19.00
N PRO A 200 -9.33 -7.47 20.07
CA PRO A 200 -7.95 -7.89 20.39
C PRO A 200 -7.31 -8.75 19.32
N ARG A 201 -8.07 -9.66 18.72
CA ARG A 201 -7.53 -10.60 17.71
C ARG A 201 -7.04 -9.91 16.46
N LEU A 202 -7.76 -8.90 15.97
CA LEU A 202 -7.38 -8.17 14.75
C LEU A 202 -6.30 -7.15 15.05
N ALA A 203 -6.39 -6.42 16.17
CA ALA A 203 -5.40 -5.46 16.63
C ALA A 203 -4.01 -6.11 16.79
N THR A 204 -3.91 -7.27 17.44
CA THR A 204 -2.66 -8.03 17.57
C THR A 204 -2.07 -8.38 16.21
N ARG A 205 -2.89 -8.83 15.25
CA ARG A 205 -2.41 -9.20 13.91
C ARG A 205 -1.95 -8.03 13.07
N ILE A 206 -2.45 -6.84 13.35
CA ILE A 206 -2.06 -5.61 12.65
C ILE A 206 -0.87 -4.96 13.35
N TYR A 207 -0.99 -4.67 14.62
CA TYR A 207 -0.04 -3.83 15.36
C TYR A 207 1.19 -4.61 15.82
N ASP A 208 1.01 -5.73 16.52
CA ASP A 208 2.13 -6.49 17.09
C ASP A 208 2.97 -7.21 16.03
N SER A 209 2.39 -7.48 14.85
CA SER A 209 3.11 -8.07 13.72
C SER A 209 3.79 -7.06 12.81
N SER A 210 3.71 -5.75 13.12
CA SER A 210 4.20 -4.68 12.25
C SER A 210 5.29 -3.85 12.91
N GLU A 211 6.20 -3.33 12.09
CA GLU A 211 7.05 -2.21 12.49
C GLU A 211 6.17 -0.96 12.53
N VAL A 212 6.08 -0.32 13.71
CA VAL A 212 5.22 0.86 13.92
C VAL A 212 6.02 2.13 13.72
N ILE A 213 5.55 3.00 12.81
CA ILE A 213 6.15 4.31 12.56
C ILE A 213 5.08 5.39 12.69
N GLU A 214 5.23 6.23 13.69
CA GLU A 214 4.34 7.36 13.94
C GLU A 214 4.86 8.65 13.30
N LEU A 215 3.98 9.34 12.57
CA LEU A 215 4.20 10.69 12.08
C LEU A 215 3.48 11.69 13.00
N LYS A 216 4.23 12.64 13.56
CA LYS A 216 3.75 13.62 14.56
C LYS A 216 3.60 15.03 14.01
N GLY A 217 4.17 15.29 12.84
CA GLY A 217 4.11 16.60 12.19
C GLY A 217 2.71 16.97 11.74
N ALA A 218 2.41 18.26 11.78
CA ALA A 218 1.16 18.80 11.27
C ALA A 218 0.94 18.46 9.78
N GLY A 219 -0.30 18.25 9.40
CA GLY A 219 -0.67 18.01 8.01
C GLY A 219 -0.28 19.17 7.10
N ARG A 220 0.25 18.86 5.96
CA ARG A 220 0.59 19.82 4.91
C ARG A 220 -0.52 19.78 3.87
N ARG A 221 -1.45 20.72 3.97
CA ARG A 221 -2.47 21.01 2.95
C ARG A 221 -2.22 22.38 2.36
#